data_b54b09ce04d8add179b1f60d09657a96
#
_entry.id   b54b09ce04d8add179b1f60d09657a96
#
_cell.length_a   1.000
_cell.length_b   1.000
_cell.length_c   1.000
_cell.angle_alpha   90.00
_cell.angle_beta   90.00
_cell.angle_gamma   90.00
#
_symmetry.space_group_name_H-M   'P 1'
#
loop_
_entity.id
_entity.type
_entity.pdbx_description
1 polymer ?
#
loop_
_entity_poly.entity_id
_entity_poly.type
_entity_poly.pdbx_seq_one_letter_code
_entity_poly.pdbx_strand_id
1 'polypeptide(L)'
;MELDLFESLRGAEGTEVVTQADPCPGNVLVTEDHARFVDYEATSIHHPAVDVVNLVMPWSSCDGLVGVPAEFLDAVREGFLDGSRYAGSWLADEPMIGLAGTAATLQLTELSLDSLRRHHPNQRGDMARRAMVHRWTWAATHGVLTPVIADLCGRMARRAVQDWGWSKHLTIANCFSHEKLRNQR
;
A
#
# COMPACT_ATOMS: atom_id res chain seq x y z
N MET A 1 -23.61 7.27 0.82
CA MET A 1 -23.01 6.05 1.45
C MET A 1 -21.49 6.16 1.42
N GLU A 2 -20.74 5.47 2.35
CA GLU A 2 -19.25 5.55 2.32
C GLU A 2 -18.65 5.18 0.96
N LEU A 3 -19.29 4.26 0.23
CA LEU A 3 -18.82 3.83 -1.09
C LEU A 3 -18.82 4.95 -2.13
N ASP A 4 -19.70 5.95 -2.00
CA ASP A 4 -19.76 7.08 -2.92
C ASP A 4 -18.50 7.98 -2.81
N LEU A 5 -17.81 7.92 -1.65
CA LEU A 5 -16.57 8.67 -1.44
C LEU A 5 -15.44 8.17 -2.34
N PHE A 6 -15.47 6.91 -2.75
CA PHE A 6 -14.42 6.37 -3.64
C PHE A 6 -14.44 6.99 -5.03
N GLU A 7 -15.57 7.60 -5.45
CA GLU A 7 -15.62 8.37 -6.70
C GLU A 7 -14.66 9.57 -6.68
N SER A 8 -14.38 10.13 -5.48
CA SER A 8 -13.40 11.23 -5.35
C SER A 8 -11.97 10.80 -5.69
N LEU A 9 -11.66 9.50 -5.68
CA LEU A 9 -10.36 8.96 -6.08
C LEU A 9 -10.17 8.95 -7.61
N ARG A 10 -11.22 9.20 -8.39
CA ARG A 10 -11.07 9.46 -9.83
C ARG A 10 -10.42 10.81 -10.12
N GLY A 11 -10.30 11.66 -9.09
CA GLY A 11 -9.78 13.00 -9.21
C GLY A 11 -10.88 14.00 -9.57
N ALA A 12 -10.76 15.23 -9.07
CA ALA A 12 -11.48 16.37 -9.57
C ALA A 12 -10.66 17.02 -10.69
N GLU A 13 -11.31 17.77 -11.56
CA GLU A 13 -10.63 18.50 -12.63
C GLU A 13 -9.42 19.29 -12.09
N GLY A 14 -8.24 19.02 -12.61
CA GLY A 14 -6.99 19.63 -12.19
C GLY A 14 -6.25 18.93 -11.02
N THR A 15 -6.78 17.82 -10.50
CA THR A 15 -6.10 17.00 -9.48
C THR A 15 -5.72 15.61 -9.98
N GLU A 16 -6.08 15.28 -11.21
CA GLU A 16 -5.77 13.99 -11.81
C GLU A 16 -4.32 13.92 -12.25
N VAL A 17 -3.73 12.77 -12.02
CA VAL A 17 -2.38 12.44 -12.51
C VAL A 17 -2.39 11.10 -13.25
N VAL A 18 -1.46 10.95 -14.17
CA VAL A 18 -1.18 9.65 -14.78
C VAL A 18 -0.38 8.84 -13.78
N THR A 19 -0.93 7.73 -13.35
CA THR A 19 -0.30 6.83 -12.38
C THR A 19 0.17 5.55 -13.07
N GLN A 20 1.27 4.98 -12.62
CA GLN A 20 1.72 3.66 -13.07
C GLN A 20 0.83 2.55 -12.46
N ALA A 21 0.22 2.84 -11.31
CA ALA A 21 -0.77 2.04 -10.58
C ALA A 21 -0.29 0.66 -10.07
N ASP A 22 0.91 0.21 -10.43
CA ASP A 22 1.55 -0.98 -9.85
C ASP A 22 3.03 -0.73 -9.52
N PRO A 23 3.36 0.09 -8.52
CA PRO A 23 4.73 0.41 -8.12
C PRO A 23 5.41 -0.76 -7.39
N CYS A 24 5.18 -1.99 -7.86
CA CYS A 24 5.89 -3.16 -7.37
C CYS A 24 7.42 -2.97 -7.56
N PRO A 25 8.26 -3.33 -6.59
CA PRO A 25 9.71 -3.27 -6.75
C PRO A 25 10.23 -4.01 -7.99
N GLY A 26 9.53 -5.06 -8.45
CA GLY A 26 9.83 -5.75 -9.70
C GLY A 26 9.64 -4.88 -10.96
N ASN A 27 8.84 -3.83 -10.84
CA ASN A 27 8.53 -2.89 -11.92
C ASN A 27 9.43 -1.63 -11.87
N VAL A 28 10.49 -1.66 -11.05
CA VAL A 28 11.45 -0.57 -10.93
C VAL A 28 12.84 -1.04 -11.31
N LEU A 29 13.37 -0.51 -12.40
CA LEU A 29 14.77 -0.72 -12.80
C LEU A 29 15.63 0.37 -12.16
N VAL A 30 16.55 -0.02 -11.29
CA VAL A 30 17.47 0.90 -10.63
C VAL A 30 18.84 0.80 -11.30
N THR A 31 19.40 1.93 -11.69
CA THR A 31 20.77 2.10 -12.17
C THR A 31 21.57 2.94 -11.18
N GLU A 32 22.86 3.17 -11.43
CA GLU A 32 23.68 4.01 -10.56
C GLU A 32 23.14 5.45 -10.43
N ASP A 33 22.54 5.97 -11.50
CA ASP A 33 22.15 7.40 -11.57
C ASP A 33 20.64 7.64 -11.47
N HIS A 34 19.81 6.61 -11.71
CA HIS A 34 18.36 6.81 -11.77
C HIS A 34 17.56 5.53 -11.58
N ALA A 35 16.28 5.70 -11.25
CA ALA A 35 15.26 4.65 -11.27
C ALA A 35 14.30 4.89 -12.45
N ARG A 36 13.85 3.81 -13.07
CA ARG A 36 12.84 3.83 -14.14
C ARG A 36 11.74 2.83 -13.82
N PHE A 37 10.52 3.26 -13.96
CA PHE A 37 9.39 2.35 -13.93
C PHE A 37 9.27 1.63 -15.27
N VAL A 38 8.87 0.37 -15.21
CA VAL A 38 8.49 -0.49 -16.34
C VAL A 38 7.12 -1.09 -16.04
N ASP A 39 6.55 -1.79 -17.03
CA ASP A 39 5.25 -2.44 -16.88
C ASP A 39 4.12 -1.45 -16.59
N TYR A 40 3.77 -0.69 -17.63
CA TYR A 40 2.73 0.34 -17.59
C TYR A 40 1.34 -0.18 -17.98
N GLU A 41 1.11 -1.48 -17.96
CA GLU A 41 -0.18 -2.06 -18.38
C GLU A 41 -1.36 -1.65 -17.49
N ALA A 42 -1.08 -1.35 -16.21
CA ALA A 42 -2.07 -0.87 -15.25
C ALA A 42 -2.24 0.66 -15.23
N THR A 43 -1.50 1.37 -16.09
CA THR A 43 -1.52 2.85 -16.10
C THR A 43 -2.92 3.41 -16.28
N SER A 44 -3.27 4.35 -15.45
CA SER A 44 -4.58 5.00 -15.44
C SER A 44 -4.49 6.44 -14.91
N ILE A 45 -5.60 7.14 -14.97
CA ILE A 45 -5.70 8.52 -14.47
C ILE A 45 -6.52 8.50 -13.19
N HIS A 46 -5.90 8.94 -12.10
CA HIS A 46 -6.48 8.92 -10.76
C HIS A 46 -6.05 10.14 -9.93
N HIS A 47 -6.67 10.26 -8.77
CA HIS A 47 -6.17 11.11 -7.70
C HIS A 47 -4.79 10.60 -7.23
N PRO A 48 -3.79 11.48 -7.04
CA PRO A 48 -2.42 11.07 -6.66
C PRO A 48 -2.31 10.29 -5.35
N ALA A 49 -3.29 10.39 -4.46
CA ALA A 49 -3.34 9.56 -3.25
C ALA A 49 -3.26 8.06 -3.54
N VAL A 50 -3.68 7.63 -4.75
CA VAL A 50 -3.58 6.23 -5.19
C VAL A 50 -2.12 5.78 -5.33
N ASP A 51 -1.24 6.64 -5.86
CA ASP A 51 0.19 6.34 -5.92
C ASP A 51 0.86 6.42 -4.55
N VAL A 52 0.53 7.47 -3.78
CA VAL A 52 1.10 7.67 -2.45
C VAL A 52 0.78 6.50 -1.53
N VAL A 53 -0.45 5.98 -1.56
CA VAL A 53 -0.83 4.87 -0.70
C VAL A 53 -0.04 3.59 -0.99
N ASN A 54 0.33 3.37 -2.24
CA ASN A 54 1.17 2.24 -2.61
C ASN A 54 2.59 2.33 -2.03
N LEU A 55 3.03 3.54 -1.67
CA LEU A 55 4.33 3.78 -1.03
C LEU A 55 4.28 3.67 0.50
N VAL A 56 3.14 4.00 1.13
CA VAL A 56 3.01 4.06 2.59
C VAL A 56 2.29 2.85 3.19
N MET A 57 1.45 2.17 2.41
CA MET A 57 0.80 0.94 2.84
C MET A 57 1.77 -0.25 2.72
N PRO A 58 1.66 -1.27 3.59
CA PRO A 58 2.52 -2.46 3.47
C PRO A 58 2.46 -3.08 2.08
N TRP A 59 3.60 -3.09 1.39
CA TRP A 59 3.71 -3.64 0.05
C TRP A 59 3.40 -5.13 0.04
N SER A 60 2.43 -5.50 -0.77
CA SER A 60 1.93 -6.85 -0.83
C SER A 60 1.43 -7.24 -2.23
N SER A 61 1.68 -6.39 -3.24
CA SER A 61 1.41 -6.71 -4.64
C SER A 61 2.44 -7.69 -5.21
N CYS A 62 3.62 -7.77 -4.61
CA CYS A 62 4.72 -8.61 -5.04
C CYS A 62 4.95 -9.78 -4.07
N ASP A 63 5.75 -10.75 -4.48
CA ASP A 63 6.05 -11.99 -3.75
C ASP A 63 6.76 -11.81 -2.38
N GLY A 64 6.93 -10.57 -1.92
CA GLY A 64 7.59 -10.25 -0.67
C GLY A 64 6.78 -9.30 0.21
N LEU A 65 6.20 -9.82 1.28
CA LEU A 65 5.63 -8.99 2.32
C LEU A 65 6.70 -8.68 3.36
N VAL A 66 7.18 -7.45 3.35
CA VAL A 66 8.22 -6.99 4.29
C VAL A 66 7.81 -5.66 4.92
N GLY A 67 8.21 -5.46 6.16
CA GLY A 67 8.14 -4.16 6.80
C GLY A 67 9.20 -3.23 6.19
N VAL A 68 8.84 -1.97 6.08
CA VAL A 68 9.73 -0.90 5.63
C VAL A 68 9.91 0.07 6.80
N PRO A 69 11.14 0.53 7.12
CA PRO A 69 11.35 1.50 8.17
C PRO A 69 10.56 2.79 7.94
N ALA A 70 10.04 3.39 9.01
CA ALA A 70 9.26 4.63 8.91
C ALA A 70 10.06 5.76 8.24
N GLU A 71 11.33 5.91 8.62
CA GLU A 71 12.24 6.91 8.06
C GLU A 71 12.48 6.75 6.55
N PHE A 72 12.36 5.52 6.02
CA PHE A 72 12.42 5.29 4.57
C PHE A 72 11.11 5.74 3.91
N LEU A 73 9.96 5.45 4.51
CA LEU A 73 8.66 5.89 4.00
C LEU A 73 8.56 7.43 4.00
N ASP A 74 9.06 8.07 5.06
CA ASP A 74 9.11 9.53 5.16
C ASP A 74 10.00 10.12 4.05
N ALA A 75 11.19 9.58 3.82
CA ALA A 75 12.09 10.02 2.75
C ALA A 75 11.47 9.83 1.35
N VAL A 76 10.76 8.71 1.12
CA VAL A 76 10.04 8.46 -0.15
C VAL A 76 8.92 9.49 -0.32
N ARG A 77 8.15 9.77 0.73
CA ARG A 77 7.09 10.77 0.72
C ARG A 77 7.64 12.18 0.44
N GLU A 78 8.72 12.57 1.12
CA GLU A 78 9.40 13.85 0.87
C GLU A 78 9.90 13.95 -0.57
N GLY A 79 10.59 12.92 -1.08
CA GLY A 79 11.07 12.91 -2.46
C GLY A 79 9.95 12.97 -3.50
N PHE A 80 8.80 12.35 -3.21
CA PHE A 80 7.61 12.44 -4.05
C PHE A 80 7.03 13.87 -4.03
N LEU A 81 6.98 14.51 -2.87
CA LEU A 81 6.54 15.90 -2.71
C LEU A 81 7.44 16.86 -3.48
N ASP A 82 8.76 16.72 -3.35
CA ASP A 82 9.75 17.58 -4.03
C ASP A 82 9.73 17.40 -5.55
N GLY A 83 9.55 16.17 -6.02
CA GLY A 83 9.47 15.85 -7.46
C GLY A 83 8.16 16.20 -8.11
N SER A 84 7.09 16.37 -7.34
CA SER A 84 5.76 16.66 -7.83
C SER A 84 5.60 18.16 -8.12
N ARG A 85 5.29 18.51 -9.38
CA ARG A 85 4.92 19.89 -9.75
C ARG A 85 3.64 20.37 -9.08
N TYR A 86 2.87 19.44 -8.51
CA TYR A 86 1.58 19.65 -7.86
C TYR A 86 1.68 19.49 -6.34
N ALA A 87 2.89 19.63 -5.77
CA ALA A 87 3.16 19.51 -4.33
C ALA A 87 2.38 20.53 -3.47
N GLY A 88 1.12 20.68 -3.77
CA GLY A 88 0.14 21.40 -3.00
C GLY A 88 -0.49 20.49 -1.93
N SER A 89 -1.41 21.07 -1.21
CA SER A 89 -2.10 20.58 -0.01
C SER A 89 -2.60 19.13 -0.01
N TRP A 90 -2.83 18.50 -1.17
CA TRP A 90 -3.48 17.20 -1.25
C TRP A 90 -2.57 15.98 -0.96
N LEU A 91 -1.24 16.09 -1.08
CA LEU A 91 -0.32 15.03 -0.63
C LEU A 91 -0.16 15.00 0.88
N ALA A 92 -0.49 16.10 1.55
CA ALA A 92 -0.61 16.17 3.00
C ALA A 92 -2.01 15.77 3.48
N ASP A 93 -2.93 15.43 2.55
CA ASP A 93 -4.30 15.05 2.89
C ASP A 93 -4.34 13.58 3.35
N GLU A 94 -3.99 13.35 4.59
CA GLU A 94 -4.07 12.05 5.26
C GLU A 94 -5.44 11.36 5.07
N PRO A 95 -6.59 12.06 5.14
CA PRO A 95 -7.88 11.47 4.84
C PRO A 95 -8.00 10.87 3.44
N MET A 96 -7.47 11.54 2.41
CA MET A 96 -7.51 11.02 1.02
C MET A 96 -6.57 9.83 0.84
N ILE A 97 -5.40 9.83 1.46
CA ILE A 97 -4.50 8.68 1.50
C ILE A 97 -5.20 7.49 2.21
N GLY A 98 -5.88 7.76 3.32
CA GLY A 98 -6.67 6.76 4.04
C GLY A 98 -7.80 6.18 3.19
N LEU A 99 -8.49 7.02 2.42
CA LEU A 99 -9.54 6.61 1.48
C LEU A 99 -8.98 5.73 0.37
N ALA A 100 -7.87 6.14 -0.26
CA ALA A 100 -7.20 5.38 -1.31
C ALA A 100 -6.73 4.00 -0.81
N GLY A 101 -6.14 3.94 0.38
CA GLY A 101 -5.70 2.69 0.99
C GLY A 101 -6.87 1.77 1.38
N THR A 102 -7.99 2.35 1.79
CA THR A 102 -9.21 1.58 2.05
C THR A 102 -9.75 0.97 0.75
N ALA A 103 -9.80 1.75 -0.35
CA ALA A 103 -10.21 1.27 -1.67
C ALA A 103 -9.29 0.14 -2.16
N ALA A 104 -7.98 0.34 -2.10
CA ALA A 104 -6.99 -0.67 -2.47
C ALA A 104 -7.14 -1.94 -1.62
N THR A 105 -7.37 -1.80 -0.31
CA THR A 105 -7.61 -2.93 0.60
C THR A 105 -8.84 -3.73 0.20
N LEU A 106 -9.95 -3.07 -0.14
CA LEU A 106 -11.17 -3.75 -0.60
C LEU A 106 -10.94 -4.50 -1.91
N GLN A 107 -10.34 -3.84 -2.90
CA GLN A 107 -10.03 -4.44 -4.20
C GLN A 107 -9.15 -5.68 -4.05
N LEU A 108 -8.09 -5.58 -3.26
CA LEU A 108 -7.16 -6.69 -3.05
C LEU A 108 -7.76 -7.80 -2.18
N THR A 109 -8.73 -7.47 -1.30
CA THR A 109 -9.51 -8.47 -0.58
C THR A 109 -10.33 -9.28 -1.56
N GLU A 110 -11.03 -8.65 -2.49
CA GLU A 110 -11.82 -9.31 -3.53
C GLU A 110 -10.95 -10.23 -4.38
N LEU A 111 -9.85 -9.71 -4.93
CA LEU A 111 -8.91 -10.48 -5.75
C LEU A 111 -8.28 -11.66 -5.00
N SER A 112 -8.16 -11.56 -3.68
CA SER A 112 -7.54 -12.57 -2.83
C SER A 112 -8.54 -13.56 -2.25
N LEU A 113 -9.86 -13.40 -2.42
CA LEU A 113 -10.88 -14.22 -1.75
C LEU A 113 -10.69 -15.72 -1.96
N ASP A 114 -10.38 -16.13 -3.18
CA ASP A 114 -10.14 -17.53 -3.49
C ASP A 114 -8.89 -18.08 -2.80
N SER A 115 -7.81 -17.31 -2.76
CA SER A 115 -6.58 -17.67 -2.06
C SER A 115 -6.76 -17.70 -0.55
N LEU A 116 -7.59 -16.80 0.00
CA LEU A 116 -7.92 -16.76 1.42
C LEU A 116 -8.77 -17.94 1.86
N ARG A 117 -9.70 -18.40 1.00
CA ARG A 117 -10.60 -19.54 1.26
C ARG A 117 -9.89 -20.89 1.12
N ARG A 118 -8.98 -21.01 0.15
CA ARG A 118 -8.23 -22.25 -0.08
C ARG A 118 -7.09 -22.32 0.91
N HIS A 119 -7.05 -23.36 1.70
CA HIS A 119 -5.89 -23.64 2.53
C HIS A 119 -4.77 -24.15 1.62
N HIS A 120 -3.94 -23.24 1.13
CA HIS A 120 -2.74 -23.61 0.40
C HIS A 120 -1.59 -23.77 1.41
N PRO A 121 -1.05 -24.98 1.59
CA PRO A 121 0.05 -25.23 2.51
C PRO A 121 1.40 -24.71 1.99
N ASN A 122 1.40 -23.82 0.99
CA ASN A 122 2.60 -23.25 0.42
C ASN A 122 2.85 -21.82 0.92
N GLN A 123 4.12 -21.40 0.91
CA GLN A 123 4.55 -20.06 1.33
C GLN A 123 3.75 -18.91 0.69
N ARG A 124 3.32 -19.08 -0.56
CA ARG A 124 2.61 -18.05 -1.32
C ARG A 124 1.21 -17.78 -0.76
N GLY A 125 0.50 -18.82 -0.35
CA GLY A 125 -0.81 -18.67 0.31
C GLY A 125 -0.70 -18.01 1.68
N ASP A 126 0.33 -18.33 2.42
CA ASP A 126 0.59 -17.71 3.73
C ASP A 126 0.98 -16.24 3.59
N MET A 127 1.76 -15.87 2.57
CA MET A 127 2.09 -14.47 2.30
C MET A 127 0.86 -13.64 1.94
N ALA A 128 -0.03 -14.15 1.08
CA ALA A 128 -1.27 -13.46 0.74
C ALA A 128 -2.14 -13.18 1.97
N ARG A 129 -2.29 -14.17 2.86
CA ARG A 129 -3.05 -14.02 4.11
C ARG A 129 -2.42 -12.99 5.05
N ARG A 130 -1.10 -13.05 5.24
CA ARG A 130 -0.36 -12.05 6.05
C ARG A 130 -0.53 -10.66 5.47
N ALA A 131 -0.39 -10.51 4.15
CA ALA A 131 -0.61 -9.26 3.45
C ALA A 131 -2.00 -8.69 3.76
N MET A 132 -3.04 -9.52 3.68
CA MET A 132 -4.40 -9.07 3.96
C MET A 132 -4.60 -8.65 5.41
N VAL A 133 -4.03 -9.35 6.39
CA VAL A 133 -4.09 -8.94 7.80
C VAL A 133 -3.48 -7.54 7.99
N HIS A 134 -2.34 -7.27 7.35
CA HIS A 134 -1.69 -5.96 7.45
C HIS A 134 -2.49 -4.86 6.76
N ARG A 135 -3.06 -5.13 5.60
CA ARG A 135 -3.92 -4.17 4.88
C ARG A 135 -5.19 -3.85 5.64
N TRP A 136 -5.88 -4.86 6.16
CA TRP A 136 -7.06 -4.65 6.99
C TRP A 136 -6.72 -3.87 8.27
N THR A 137 -5.56 -4.14 8.89
CA THR A 137 -5.08 -3.38 10.05
C THR A 137 -4.80 -1.94 9.67
N TRP A 138 -4.15 -1.72 8.54
CA TRP A 138 -3.84 -0.38 8.03
C TRP A 138 -5.13 0.41 7.71
N ALA A 139 -6.07 -0.18 6.97
CA ALA A 139 -7.35 0.44 6.65
C ALA A 139 -8.17 0.75 7.90
N ALA A 140 -8.14 -0.12 8.90
CA ALA A 140 -8.80 0.12 10.20
C ALA A 140 -8.23 1.34 10.94
N THR A 141 -6.95 1.66 10.72
CA THR A 141 -6.27 2.78 11.39
C THR A 141 -6.41 4.09 10.64
N HIS A 142 -6.37 4.04 9.30
CA HIS A 142 -6.28 5.24 8.45
C HIS A 142 -7.58 5.56 7.69
N GLY A 143 -8.57 4.66 7.70
CA GLY A 143 -9.84 4.83 6.98
C GLY A 143 -10.81 5.80 7.66
N VAL A 144 -10.36 6.99 8.04
CA VAL A 144 -11.14 7.97 8.81
C VAL A 144 -12.38 8.48 8.06
N LEU A 145 -12.34 8.55 6.73
CA LEU A 145 -13.49 8.92 5.90
C LEU A 145 -14.49 7.77 5.71
N THR A 146 -14.11 6.55 6.05
CA THR A 146 -14.90 5.33 5.86
C THR A 146 -14.98 4.52 7.16
N PRO A 147 -15.55 5.08 8.25
CA PRO A 147 -15.49 4.47 9.59
C PRO A 147 -16.18 3.10 9.67
N VAL A 148 -17.24 2.86 8.91
CA VAL A 148 -17.91 1.55 8.90
C VAL A 148 -17.05 0.49 8.24
N ILE A 149 -16.40 0.84 7.11
CA ILE A 149 -15.47 -0.06 6.41
C ILE A 149 -14.21 -0.28 7.25
N ALA A 150 -13.68 0.78 7.87
CA ALA A 150 -12.52 0.71 8.76
C ALA A 150 -12.79 -0.24 9.95
N ASP A 151 -13.96 -0.14 10.59
CA ASP A 151 -14.36 -1.06 11.65
C ASP A 151 -14.49 -2.51 11.15
N LEU A 152 -15.09 -2.71 9.97
CA LEU A 152 -15.14 -4.05 9.34
C LEU A 152 -13.73 -4.61 9.12
N CYS A 153 -12.82 -3.84 8.54
CA CYS A 153 -11.43 -4.23 8.35
C CYS A 153 -10.75 -4.59 9.67
N GLY A 154 -10.99 -3.79 10.72
CA GLY A 154 -10.48 -4.07 12.07
C GLY A 154 -10.99 -5.40 12.64
N ARG A 155 -12.27 -5.71 12.45
CA ARG A 155 -12.84 -7.01 12.86
C ARG A 155 -12.22 -8.17 12.07
N MET A 156 -12.10 -8.00 10.75
CA MET A 156 -11.49 -9.01 9.87
C MET A 156 -10.04 -9.29 10.28
N ALA A 157 -9.24 -8.23 10.50
CA ALA A 157 -7.85 -8.37 10.93
C ALA A 157 -7.73 -9.11 12.27
N ARG A 158 -8.53 -8.73 13.27
CA ARG A 158 -8.52 -9.41 14.57
C ARG A 158 -8.91 -10.87 14.46
N ARG A 159 -9.96 -11.19 13.70
CA ARG A 159 -10.42 -12.56 13.48
C ARG A 159 -9.35 -13.38 12.76
N ALA A 160 -8.75 -12.85 11.71
CA ALA A 160 -7.70 -13.53 10.96
C ALA A 160 -6.46 -13.81 11.82
N VAL A 161 -6.05 -12.89 12.67
CA VAL A 161 -4.95 -13.11 13.63
C VAL A 161 -5.27 -14.25 14.58
N GLN A 162 -6.50 -14.32 15.09
CA GLN A 162 -6.95 -15.40 15.96
C GLN A 162 -7.00 -16.76 15.25
N ASP A 163 -7.60 -16.81 14.07
CA ASP A 163 -7.84 -18.06 13.35
C ASP A 163 -6.55 -18.60 12.67
N TRP A 164 -5.65 -17.69 12.26
CA TRP A 164 -4.44 -18.08 11.55
C TRP A 164 -3.18 -18.04 12.40
N GLY A 165 -3.26 -17.49 13.63
CA GLY A 165 -2.15 -17.47 14.58
C GLY A 165 -0.99 -16.56 14.18
N TRP A 166 -1.21 -15.55 13.34
CA TRP A 166 -0.12 -14.71 12.82
C TRP A 166 0.10 -13.42 13.61
N SER A 167 1.37 -12.99 13.64
CA SER A 167 1.75 -11.69 14.18
C SER A 167 1.21 -10.55 13.31
N LYS A 168 0.82 -9.46 13.98
CA LYS A 168 0.48 -8.18 13.33
C LYS A 168 1.72 -7.42 12.85
N HIS A 169 2.91 -7.84 13.24
CA HIS A 169 4.15 -7.16 12.91
C HIS A 169 4.81 -7.80 11.70
N LEU A 170 5.18 -6.97 10.74
CA LEU A 170 6.00 -7.38 9.61
C LEU A 170 7.47 -7.41 10.02
N THR A 171 8.19 -8.40 9.54
CA THR A 171 9.64 -8.41 9.65
C THR A 171 10.20 -7.37 8.69
N ILE A 172 11.05 -6.48 9.18
CA ILE A 172 11.77 -5.52 8.33
C ILE A 172 12.69 -6.28 7.38
N ALA A 173 12.66 -5.91 6.11
CA ALA A 173 13.49 -6.53 5.10
C ALA A 173 14.98 -6.41 5.44
N ASN A 174 15.74 -7.47 5.20
CA ASN A 174 17.18 -7.51 5.50
C ASN A 174 17.99 -6.41 4.81
N CYS A 175 17.52 -5.87 3.67
CA CYS A 175 18.16 -4.74 3.00
C CYS A 175 18.15 -3.45 3.83
N PHE A 176 17.20 -3.32 4.77
CA PHE A 176 17.12 -2.21 5.71
C PHE A 176 17.77 -2.52 7.07
N SER A 177 18.43 -3.67 7.25
CA SER A 177 19.12 -3.97 8.48
C SER A 177 20.31 -3.01 8.65
N HIS A 178 20.49 -2.50 9.89
CA HIS A 178 21.55 -1.53 10.23
C HIS A 178 22.96 -1.97 9.81
N GLU A 179 23.20 -3.25 9.68
CA GLU A 179 24.48 -3.81 9.29
C GLU A 179 24.84 -3.55 7.82
N LYS A 180 23.85 -3.57 6.93
CA LYS A 180 24.06 -3.30 5.50
C LYS A 180 24.13 -1.80 5.17
N LEU A 181 23.41 -0.97 5.89
CA LEU A 181 23.42 0.49 5.68
C LEU A 181 24.73 1.14 6.15
N ARG A 182 25.46 0.52 7.10
CA ARG A 182 26.78 1.00 7.55
C ARG A 182 27.91 0.68 6.57
N ASN A 183 27.78 -0.35 5.77
CA ASN A 183 28.83 -0.81 4.84
C ASN A 183 28.77 -0.13 3.46
N GLN A 184 27.83 0.79 3.24
CA GLN A 184 27.67 1.55 2.00
C GLN A 184 28.05 3.03 2.12
N ARG A 185 28.63 3.43 3.27
CA ARG A 185 29.23 4.77 3.50
C ARG A 185 30.78 4.64 3.45
#